data_50cc0f2dd946e5f6dffbcbd117fd960f
#
_entry.id   50cc0f2dd946e5f6dffbcbd117fd960f
#
_cell.length_a   1.000
_cell.length_b   1.000
_cell.length_c   1.000
_cell.angle_alpha   90.00
_cell.angle_beta   90.00
_cell.angle_gamma   90.00
#
_symmetry.space_group_name_H-M   'P 1'
#
loop_
_entity.id
_entity.type
_entity.pdbx_description
1 polymer ?
#
loop_
_entity_poly.entity_id
_entity_poly.type
_entity_poly.pdbx_seq_one_letter_code
_entity_poly.pdbx_strand_id
1 'polypeptide(L)'
;MTRSDEPSEELTAIESEALARVQRLGSGQATRRDIEETRHWGSHSSAHSQALAQASLLWDQLGPAGANLLKRRGDSMLADVRRQPRMTRRAMLGGALATSAAAYLVVSPPMQLWPSLQDVMADYRTAAGEQRKLTIDGGVKVTLNTGTSVNVHSGDNSQDRIEILTGEAVIAAASASREVRVVAGDGEMSARQAQFNVRHEPRSTCVTCLDGEVRVTRHSSVAALHAGQQVSYAALGLAAPMSVDPAEVTAWCDGMLIFHDAPLGNVVTEINRYRSGKVMVTNAELERRLVNGRFRIDNVDGILTMFQQIFGAKARHLPGGIVLLS
;
A
#
# COMPACT_ATOMS: atom_id res chain seq x y z
N MET A 1 29.60 -14.91 42.83
CA MET A 1 29.44 -13.70 41.96
C MET A 1 28.88 -14.16 40.64
N THR A 2 27.67 -13.83 40.42
CA THR A 2 26.62 -14.54 39.69
C THR A 2 26.34 -13.85 38.39
N ARG A 3 26.38 -14.60 37.33
CA ARG A 3 25.95 -14.29 35.99
C ARG A 3 24.38 -14.30 35.96
N SER A 4 23.73 -13.14 36.01
CA SER A 4 22.28 -13.02 35.96
C SER A 4 21.76 -12.02 34.89
N ASP A 5 22.62 -11.49 34.01
CA ASP A 5 22.24 -10.40 33.09
C ASP A 5 22.07 -10.83 31.62
N GLU A 6 22.33 -12.10 31.26
CA GLU A 6 22.23 -12.56 29.86
C GLU A 6 20.81 -12.58 29.25
N PRO A 7 19.71 -12.89 29.95
CA PRO A 7 18.39 -12.98 29.30
C PRO A 7 17.78 -11.63 28.89
N SER A 8 18.17 -10.53 29.52
CA SER A 8 17.57 -9.22 29.24
C SER A 8 18.25 -8.54 28.02
N GLU A 9 19.54 -8.75 27.80
CA GLU A 9 20.26 -8.23 26.63
C GLU A 9 19.86 -8.97 25.35
N GLU A 10 19.66 -10.28 25.43
CA GLU A 10 19.25 -11.10 24.30
C GLU A 10 17.82 -10.78 23.83
N LEU A 11 16.87 -10.55 24.73
CA LEU A 11 15.52 -10.10 24.39
C LEU A 11 15.52 -8.72 23.73
N THR A 12 16.33 -7.79 24.22
CA THR A 12 16.46 -6.45 23.62
C THR A 12 17.09 -6.50 22.22
N ALA A 13 18.02 -7.44 21.99
CA ALA A 13 18.62 -7.67 20.68
C ALA A 13 17.59 -8.22 19.68
N ILE A 14 16.78 -9.21 20.07
CA ILE A 14 15.72 -9.80 19.26
C ILE A 14 14.66 -8.74 18.89
N GLU A 15 14.23 -7.90 19.82
CA GLU A 15 13.28 -6.83 19.59
C GLU A 15 13.82 -5.76 18.61
N SER A 16 15.09 -5.39 18.78
CA SER A 16 15.77 -4.44 17.88
C SER A 16 15.90 -4.99 16.46
N GLU A 17 16.22 -6.29 16.32
CA GLU A 17 16.30 -6.94 15.03
C GLU A 17 14.94 -7.10 14.36
N ALA A 18 13.90 -7.44 15.13
CA ALA A 18 12.52 -7.48 14.64
C ALA A 18 12.10 -6.14 14.03
N LEU A 19 12.41 -5.04 14.72
CA LEU A 19 12.09 -3.69 14.25
C LEU A 19 12.84 -3.34 12.96
N ALA A 20 14.13 -3.68 12.87
CA ALA A 20 14.92 -3.46 11.66
C ALA A 20 14.38 -4.24 10.45
N ARG A 21 13.92 -5.50 10.66
CA ARG A 21 13.30 -6.31 9.62
C ARG A 21 11.96 -5.74 9.17
N VAL A 22 11.08 -5.33 10.09
CA VAL A 22 9.82 -4.66 9.76
C VAL A 22 10.07 -3.36 9.00
N GLN A 23 11.05 -2.56 9.40
CA GLN A 23 11.45 -1.35 8.69
C GLN A 23 11.94 -1.64 7.27
N ARG A 24 12.74 -2.70 7.08
CA ARG A 24 13.21 -3.14 5.75
C ARG A 24 12.02 -3.52 4.86
N LEU A 25 11.09 -4.31 5.37
CA LEU A 25 9.87 -4.68 4.64
C LEU A 25 9.01 -3.47 4.29
N GLY A 26 8.90 -2.49 5.20
CA GLY A 26 8.15 -1.24 5.01
C GLY A 26 8.85 -0.21 4.12
N SER A 27 10.08 -0.43 3.67
CA SER A 27 10.85 0.53 2.86
C SER A 27 10.35 0.70 1.42
N GLY A 28 9.42 -0.14 0.96
CA GLY A 28 8.98 -0.20 -0.44
C GLY A 28 9.99 -0.88 -1.39
N GLN A 29 11.19 -1.21 -0.90
CA GLN A 29 12.24 -1.90 -1.65
C GLN A 29 12.39 -3.36 -1.21
N ALA A 30 11.43 -3.90 -0.46
CA ALA A 30 11.44 -5.27 0.00
C ALA A 30 11.43 -6.24 -1.18
N THR A 31 12.33 -7.22 -1.13
CA THR A 31 12.42 -8.30 -2.11
C THR A 31 11.77 -9.57 -1.56
N ARG A 32 11.52 -10.54 -2.44
CA ARG A 32 11.08 -11.89 -2.04
C ARG A 32 12.01 -12.51 -0.99
N ARG A 33 13.32 -12.30 -1.16
CA ARG A 33 14.34 -12.78 -0.23
C ARG A 33 14.20 -12.14 1.16
N ASP A 34 13.95 -10.83 1.24
CA ASP A 34 13.74 -10.14 2.53
C ASP A 34 12.53 -10.71 3.28
N ILE A 35 11.45 -11.07 2.57
CA ILE A 35 10.26 -11.69 3.15
C ILE A 35 10.55 -13.10 3.64
N GLU A 36 11.22 -13.93 2.84
CA GLU A 36 11.59 -15.30 3.19
C GLU A 36 12.54 -15.34 4.40
N GLU A 37 13.54 -14.45 4.42
CA GLU A 37 14.48 -14.31 5.54
C GLU A 37 13.75 -13.84 6.82
N THR A 38 12.82 -12.91 6.72
CA THR A 38 12.02 -12.44 7.87
C THR A 38 11.11 -13.55 8.41
N ARG A 39 10.48 -14.32 7.52
CA ARG A 39 9.67 -15.49 7.91
C ARG A 39 10.51 -16.55 8.61
N HIS A 40 11.65 -16.90 8.01
CA HIS A 40 12.56 -17.87 8.58
C HIS A 40 13.05 -17.41 9.96
N TRP A 41 13.45 -16.15 10.10
CA TRP A 41 13.85 -15.56 11.37
C TRP A 41 12.75 -15.61 12.42
N GLY A 42 11.50 -15.26 12.06
CA GLY A 42 10.33 -15.34 12.96
C GLY A 42 9.98 -16.75 13.42
N SER A 43 10.39 -17.79 12.67
CA SER A 43 10.16 -19.19 13.02
C SER A 43 11.21 -19.80 13.95
N HIS A 44 12.31 -19.09 14.27
CA HIS A 44 13.37 -19.61 15.12
C HIS A 44 12.92 -19.92 16.56
N SER A 45 12.06 -19.09 17.13
CA SER A 45 11.50 -19.32 18.46
C SER A 45 10.22 -18.50 18.70
N SER A 46 9.49 -18.81 19.78
CA SER A 46 8.34 -18.02 20.21
C SER A 46 8.70 -16.57 20.57
N ALA A 47 9.93 -16.31 21.04
CA ALA A 47 10.42 -14.97 21.32
C ALA A 47 10.61 -14.15 20.03
N HIS A 48 11.16 -14.75 18.97
CA HIS A 48 11.30 -14.10 17.65
C HIS A 48 9.94 -13.77 17.02
N SER A 49 8.98 -14.70 17.07
CA SER A 49 7.64 -14.47 16.54
C SER A 49 6.88 -13.39 17.30
N GLN A 50 7.00 -13.34 18.63
CA GLN A 50 6.41 -12.30 19.47
C GLN A 50 7.04 -10.93 19.23
N ALA A 51 8.37 -10.86 19.13
CA ALA A 51 9.08 -9.64 18.82
C ALA A 51 8.67 -9.08 17.44
N LEU A 52 8.54 -9.95 16.43
CA LEU A 52 8.08 -9.53 15.10
C LEU A 52 6.65 -9.00 15.13
N ALA A 53 5.73 -9.67 15.85
CA ALA A 53 4.36 -9.22 16.02
C ALA A 53 4.30 -7.86 16.76
N GLN A 54 5.06 -7.69 17.82
CA GLN A 54 5.14 -6.42 18.54
C GLN A 54 5.75 -5.30 17.71
N ALA A 55 6.83 -5.57 16.97
CA ALA A 55 7.43 -4.61 16.07
C ALA A 55 6.46 -4.18 14.96
N SER A 56 5.65 -5.10 14.44
CA SER A 56 4.63 -4.81 13.45
C SER A 56 3.52 -3.93 14.00
N LEU A 57 3.02 -4.23 15.20
CA LEU A 57 2.01 -3.41 15.88
C LEU A 57 2.53 -2.00 16.20
N LEU A 58 3.78 -1.88 16.66
CA LEU A 58 4.42 -0.58 16.89
C LEU A 58 4.57 0.20 15.59
N TRP A 59 4.95 -0.47 14.51
CA TRP A 59 5.04 0.15 13.20
C TRP A 59 3.68 0.65 12.71
N ASP A 60 2.61 -0.12 12.95
CA ASP A 60 1.24 0.24 12.59
C ASP A 60 0.72 1.45 13.37
N GLN A 61 0.96 1.49 14.69
CA GLN A 61 0.46 2.54 15.56
C GLN A 61 1.21 3.86 15.41
N LEU A 62 2.50 3.79 15.19
CA LEU A 62 3.40 4.95 15.22
C LEU A 62 4.03 5.22 13.85
N GLY A 63 3.90 4.30 12.90
CA GLY A 63 4.61 4.34 11.63
C GLY A 63 6.13 4.29 11.82
N PRO A 64 6.92 4.42 10.75
CA PRO A 64 8.38 4.45 10.81
C PRO A 64 8.96 5.54 11.78
N ALA A 65 8.20 6.62 12.03
CA ALA A 65 8.60 7.68 12.97
C ALA A 65 8.63 7.20 14.42
N GLY A 66 7.64 6.42 14.82
CA GLY A 66 7.58 5.91 16.19
C GLY A 66 8.68 4.91 16.50
N ALA A 67 9.04 4.07 15.55
CA ALA A 67 10.12 3.11 15.70
C ALA A 67 11.47 3.78 16.01
N ASN A 68 11.74 4.93 15.39
CA ASN A 68 12.97 5.69 15.64
C ASN A 68 12.92 6.51 16.94
N LEU A 69 11.73 6.94 17.37
CA LEU A 69 11.56 7.59 18.68
C LEU A 69 11.75 6.60 19.83
N LEU A 70 11.29 5.36 19.69
CA LEU A 70 11.53 4.28 20.65
C LEU A 70 13.01 3.91 20.74
N LYS A 71 13.72 3.90 19.63
CA LYS A 71 15.17 3.66 19.59
C LYS A 71 15.97 4.77 20.29
N ARG A 72 15.46 6.01 20.32
CA ARG A 72 16.09 7.17 21.02
C ARG A 72 15.67 7.29 22.49
N ARG A 73 14.52 6.77 22.87
CA ARG A 73 14.01 6.73 24.24
C ARG A 73 14.34 5.42 24.96
N GLY A 74 15.19 4.61 24.35
CA GLY A 74 15.61 3.28 24.71
C GLY A 74 15.65 2.96 26.14
N ASP A 75 14.86 2.89 27.03
CA ASP A 75 14.83 2.17 28.31
C ASP A 75 13.56 2.41 29.14
N SER A 76 12.82 3.53 28.96
CA SER A 76 11.73 3.84 29.91
C SER A 76 10.36 3.29 29.53
N MET A 77 10.06 3.07 28.23
CA MET A 77 8.75 2.55 27.81
C MET A 77 8.67 1.02 27.83
N LEU A 78 9.78 0.33 27.62
CA LEU A 78 9.83 -1.14 27.76
C LEU A 78 9.75 -1.60 29.22
N ALA A 79 10.10 -0.73 30.18
CA ALA A 79 9.98 -1.01 31.61
C ALA A 79 8.51 -1.07 32.11
N ASP A 80 7.61 -0.32 31.49
CA ASP A 80 6.19 -0.30 31.89
C ASP A 80 5.40 -1.51 31.35
N VAL A 81 5.81 -2.06 30.20
CA VAL A 81 5.22 -3.31 29.65
C VAL A 81 5.63 -4.55 30.48
N ARG A 82 6.72 -4.45 31.27
CA ARG A 82 7.23 -5.53 32.13
C ARG A 82 6.40 -5.82 33.38
N ARG A 83 5.39 -5.04 33.70
CA ARG A 83 4.57 -5.22 34.92
C ARG A 83 3.31 -6.07 34.75
N GLN A 84 3.21 -6.91 33.71
CA GLN A 84 2.13 -7.90 33.63
C GLN A 84 2.48 -9.17 34.41
N PRO A 85 1.52 -9.77 35.12
CA PRO A 85 1.77 -10.84 36.09
C PRO A 85 2.22 -12.13 35.43
N ARG A 86 3.07 -12.88 36.12
CA ARG A 86 3.59 -14.21 35.74
C ARG A 86 2.45 -15.13 35.30
N MET A 87 2.39 -15.45 34.02
CA MET A 87 1.44 -16.39 33.46
C MET A 87 1.82 -17.83 33.84
N THR A 88 0.88 -18.51 34.45
CA THR A 88 0.92 -19.91 34.87
C THR A 88 0.93 -20.88 33.69
N ARG A 89 1.34 -22.14 33.96
CA ARG A 89 1.54 -23.28 33.02
C ARG A 89 0.40 -23.62 32.03
N ARG A 90 -0.72 -22.88 32.01
CA ARG A 90 -1.81 -22.99 31.02
C ARG A 90 -1.54 -22.28 29.70
N ALA A 91 -0.44 -21.50 29.60
CA ALA A 91 -0.05 -20.78 28.39
C ALA A 91 0.61 -21.65 27.29
N MET A 92 0.89 -22.93 27.54
CA MET A 92 1.47 -23.83 26.52
C MET A 92 0.53 -24.22 25.39
N LEU A 93 -0.78 -24.03 25.55
CA LEU A 93 -1.74 -24.27 24.45
C LEU A 93 -1.92 -23.02 23.56
N GLY A 94 -1.33 -21.88 23.91
CA GLY A 94 -1.35 -20.64 23.10
C GLY A 94 -0.26 -20.57 22.02
N GLY A 95 0.75 -21.43 22.05
CA GLY A 95 1.89 -21.36 21.12
C GLY A 95 1.52 -21.59 19.64
N ALA A 96 0.51 -22.39 19.36
CA ALA A 96 0.03 -22.64 18.00
C ALA A 96 -0.73 -21.45 17.40
N LEU A 97 -1.36 -20.62 18.25
CA LEU A 97 -2.07 -19.41 17.79
C LEU A 97 -1.10 -18.24 17.52
N ALA A 98 0.01 -18.14 18.26
CA ALA A 98 1.00 -17.09 18.07
C ALA A 98 1.81 -17.26 16.77
N THR A 99 2.14 -18.51 16.39
CA THR A 99 2.81 -18.81 15.11
C THR A 99 1.91 -18.54 13.90
N SER A 100 0.60 -18.79 14.02
CA SER A 100 -0.35 -18.47 12.96
C SER A 100 -0.56 -16.96 12.78
N ALA A 101 -0.53 -16.19 13.87
CA ALA A 101 -0.65 -14.72 13.80
C ALA A 101 0.58 -14.07 13.14
N ALA A 102 1.80 -14.50 13.48
CA ALA A 102 3.02 -13.99 12.86
C ALA A 102 3.10 -14.36 11.35
N ALA A 103 2.71 -15.58 10.98
CA ALA A 103 2.61 -16.01 9.58
C ALA A 103 1.55 -15.20 8.83
N TYR A 104 0.41 -14.90 9.46
CA TYR A 104 -0.64 -14.06 8.89
C TYR A 104 -0.16 -12.64 8.62
N LEU A 105 0.58 -12.02 9.55
CA LEU A 105 1.13 -10.67 9.38
C LEU A 105 2.12 -10.57 8.22
N VAL A 106 2.93 -11.60 7.98
CA VAL A 106 3.85 -11.64 6.84
C VAL A 106 3.11 -11.83 5.51
N VAL A 107 2.03 -12.61 5.51
CA VAL A 107 1.23 -12.88 4.29
C VAL A 107 0.27 -11.75 3.97
N SER A 108 -0.28 -11.10 4.99
CA SER A 108 -1.26 -10.01 4.86
C SER A 108 -0.78 -8.81 5.69
N PRO A 109 0.07 -7.94 5.11
CA PRO A 109 0.64 -6.81 5.83
C PRO A 109 -0.46 -5.86 6.31
N PRO A 110 -0.50 -5.52 7.61
CA PRO A 110 -1.42 -4.53 8.12
C PRO A 110 -1.09 -3.17 7.48
N MET A 111 -2.12 -2.40 7.13
CA MET A 111 -2.01 -1.05 6.56
C MET A 111 -1.09 -0.92 5.33
N GLN A 112 -0.79 -2.02 4.62
CA GLN A 112 0.11 -2.04 3.44
C GLN A 112 1.52 -1.49 3.69
N LEU A 113 2.06 -1.71 4.86
CA LEU A 113 3.39 -1.22 5.21
C LEU A 113 4.52 -1.87 4.40
N TRP A 114 4.28 -3.06 3.87
CA TRP A 114 5.13 -3.75 2.89
C TRP A 114 4.25 -4.50 1.89
N PRO A 115 4.78 -4.85 0.71
CA PRO A 115 4.06 -5.66 -0.24
C PRO A 115 3.65 -7.01 0.37
N SER A 116 2.43 -7.45 0.10
CA SER A 116 2.01 -8.80 0.46
C SER A 116 2.88 -9.85 -0.25
N LEU A 117 2.86 -11.09 0.22
CA LEU A 117 3.57 -12.17 -0.48
C LEU A 117 3.04 -12.33 -1.92
N GLN A 118 1.75 -12.13 -2.14
CA GLN A 118 1.12 -12.15 -3.46
C GLN A 118 1.67 -11.04 -4.36
N ASP A 119 1.83 -9.81 -3.82
CA ASP A 119 2.40 -8.70 -4.57
C ASP A 119 3.84 -8.96 -5.02
N VAL A 120 4.64 -9.61 -4.15
CA VAL A 120 6.04 -9.93 -4.47
C VAL A 120 6.16 -11.06 -5.49
N MET A 121 5.15 -11.94 -5.56
CA MET A 121 5.08 -13.05 -6.53
C MET A 121 4.37 -12.66 -7.83
N ALA A 122 3.88 -11.43 -7.96
CA ALA A 122 3.20 -10.96 -9.16
C ALA A 122 4.12 -11.01 -10.41
N ASP A 123 3.53 -11.29 -11.57
CA ASP A 123 4.25 -11.36 -12.86
C ASP A 123 4.90 -10.03 -13.19
N TYR A 124 4.21 -8.92 -12.90
CA TYR A 124 4.70 -7.56 -13.11
C TYR A 124 4.46 -6.72 -11.88
N ARG A 125 5.48 -5.93 -11.52
CA ARG A 125 5.43 -5.05 -10.36
C ARG A 125 6.16 -3.74 -10.65
N THR A 126 5.67 -2.65 -10.01
CA THR A 126 6.34 -1.36 -9.93
C THR A 126 6.63 -0.99 -8.48
N ALA A 127 7.76 -0.35 -8.24
CA ALA A 127 8.11 0.23 -6.95
C ALA A 127 7.42 1.59 -6.73
N ALA A 128 7.58 2.18 -5.53
CA ALA A 128 7.12 3.54 -5.26
C ALA A 128 7.81 4.54 -6.20
N GLY A 129 7.03 5.36 -6.91
CA GLY A 129 7.51 6.32 -7.90
C GLY A 129 7.83 5.72 -9.27
N GLU A 130 7.81 4.41 -9.42
CA GLU A 130 8.03 3.74 -10.71
C GLU A 130 6.73 3.60 -11.50
N GLN A 131 6.84 3.79 -12.82
CA GLN A 131 5.78 3.50 -13.79
C GLN A 131 6.32 2.58 -14.87
N ARG A 132 5.46 1.69 -15.40
CA ARG A 132 5.87 0.72 -16.40
C ARG A 132 4.81 0.53 -17.47
N LYS A 133 5.22 0.53 -18.75
CA LYS A 133 4.35 0.22 -19.89
C LYS A 133 4.61 -1.21 -20.33
N LEU A 134 3.54 -1.97 -20.51
CA LEU A 134 3.55 -3.35 -20.96
C LEU A 134 2.67 -3.50 -22.20
N THR A 135 3.00 -4.44 -23.03
CA THR A 135 2.11 -4.92 -24.08
C THR A 135 1.92 -6.41 -23.86
N ILE A 136 0.68 -6.82 -23.66
CA ILE A 136 0.29 -8.20 -23.43
C ILE A 136 -0.08 -8.82 -24.79
N ASP A 137 -0.02 -10.14 -24.89
CA ASP A 137 -0.43 -10.88 -26.06
C ASP A 137 -1.84 -10.43 -26.51
N GLY A 138 -2.04 -10.34 -27.83
CA GLY A 138 -3.30 -9.78 -28.36
C GLY A 138 -3.35 -8.26 -28.51
N GLY A 139 -2.25 -7.55 -28.19
CA GLY A 139 -2.12 -6.11 -28.42
C GLY A 139 -2.74 -5.23 -27.33
N VAL A 140 -3.07 -5.81 -26.17
CA VAL A 140 -3.54 -5.04 -25.00
C VAL A 140 -2.36 -4.28 -24.41
N LYS A 141 -2.48 -2.95 -24.34
CA LYS A 141 -1.49 -2.09 -23.69
C LYS A 141 -1.90 -1.84 -22.26
N VAL A 142 -0.96 -2.04 -21.32
CA VAL A 142 -1.16 -1.79 -19.90
C VAL A 142 -0.09 -0.84 -19.42
N THR A 143 -0.51 0.27 -18.83
CA THR A 143 0.40 1.21 -18.14
C THR A 143 0.18 1.06 -16.64
N LEU A 144 1.21 0.61 -15.95
CA LEU A 144 1.21 0.44 -14.48
C LEU A 144 1.68 1.72 -13.81
N ASN A 145 0.95 2.18 -12.81
CA ASN A 145 1.34 3.29 -11.95
C ASN A 145 2.25 2.81 -10.81
N THR A 146 2.62 3.72 -9.93
CA THR A 146 3.41 3.49 -8.73
C THR A 146 2.83 2.40 -7.84
N GLY A 147 3.68 1.53 -7.26
CA GLY A 147 3.26 0.54 -6.27
C GLY A 147 2.19 -0.44 -6.77
N THR A 148 2.26 -0.82 -8.04
CA THR A 148 1.26 -1.68 -8.70
C THR A 148 1.79 -3.08 -8.88
N SER A 149 0.97 -4.10 -8.58
CA SER A 149 1.26 -5.52 -8.77
C SER A 149 0.15 -6.17 -9.59
N VAL A 150 0.50 -6.86 -10.67
CA VAL A 150 -0.45 -7.51 -11.58
C VAL A 150 0.02 -8.89 -11.99
N ASN A 151 -0.94 -9.81 -12.16
CA ASN A 151 -0.75 -11.09 -12.84
C ASN A 151 -1.42 -11.03 -14.21
N VAL A 152 -0.83 -11.73 -15.18
CA VAL A 152 -1.36 -11.82 -16.53
C VAL A 152 -1.54 -13.29 -16.89
N HIS A 153 -2.77 -13.68 -17.16
CA HIS A 153 -3.12 -15.03 -17.57
C HIS A 153 -3.52 -15.01 -19.05
N SER A 154 -2.63 -15.49 -19.90
CA SER A 154 -2.94 -15.69 -21.32
C SER A 154 -3.81 -16.96 -21.45
N GLY A 155 -5.05 -16.78 -21.88
CA GLY A 155 -5.98 -17.90 -22.08
C GLY A 155 -5.90 -18.45 -23.51
N ASP A 156 -6.04 -19.77 -23.68
CA ASP A 156 -6.05 -20.42 -24.99
C ASP A 156 -7.24 -20.03 -25.88
N ASN A 157 -8.28 -19.40 -25.33
CA ASN A 157 -9.54 -19.06 -26.00
C ASN A 157 -9.77 -17.55 -26.09
N SER A 158 -8.92 -16.80 -26.78
CA SER A 158 -9.18 -15.40 -27.17
C SER A 158 -9.60 -14.43 -26.04
N GLN A 159 -9.31 -14.71 -24.78
CA GLN A 159 -9.57 -13.85 -23.64
C GLN A 159 -8.30 -13.65 -22.82
N ASP A 160 -7.82 -12.40 -22.76
CA ASP A 160 -6.75 -12.01 -21.87
C ASP A 160 -7.36 -11.68 -20.51
N ARG A 161 -6.83 -12.29 -19.45
CA ARG A 161 -7.22 -12.00 -18.07
C ARG A 161 -6.06 -11.34 -17.35
N ILE A 162 -6.30 -10.14 -16.84
CA ILE A 162 -5.37 -9.36 -16.03
C ILE A 162 -5.94 -9.32 -14.62
N GLU A 163 -5.16 -9.67 -13.63
CA GLU A 163 -5.54 -9.55 -12.24
C GLU A 163 -4.70 -8.46 -11.59
N ILE A 164 -5.35 -7.40 -11.09
CA ILE A 164 -4.71 -6.32 -10.35
C ILE A 164 -4.79 -6.68 -8.86
N LEU A 165 -3.65 -7.04 -8.28
CA LEU A 165 -3.53 -7.40 -6.87
C LEU A 165 -3.56 -6.17 -5.98
N THR A 166 -2.89 -5.10 -6.42
CA THR A 166 -2.87 -3.78 -5.77
C THR A 166 -2.37 -2.72 -6.74
N GLY A 167 -2.68 -1.46 -6.48
CA GLY A 167 -2.17 -0.32 -7.22
C GLY A 167 -3.12 0.21 -8.28
N GLU A 168 -2.58 0.69 -9.38
CA GLU A 168 -3.35 1.39 -10.41
C GLU A 168 -2.80 1.14 -11.80
N ALA A 169 -3.68 0.87 -12.75
CA ALA A 169 -3.30 0.62 -14.13
C ALA A 169 -4.29 1.22 -15.11
N VAL A 170 -3.78 1.73 -16.23
CA VAL A 170 -4.57 2.04 -17.43
C VAL A 170 -4.44 0.86 -18.39
N ILE A 171 -5.59 0.33 -18.80
CA ILE A 171 -5.72 -0.77 -19.75
C ILE A 171 -6.32 -0.23 -21.05
N ALA A 172 -5.65 -0.47 -22.18
CA ALA A 172 -6.14 -0.11 -23.51
C ALA A 172 -6.30 -1.38 -24.35
N ALA A 173 -7.56 -1.78 -24.55
CA ALA A 173 -7.98 -2.86 -25.41
C ALA A 173 -8.25 -2.33 -26.82
N ALA A 174 -7.39 -2.64 -27.79
CA ALA A 174 -7.51 -2.10 -29.13
C ALA A 174 -8.43 -2.93 -30.07
N SER A 175 -8.76 -4.17 -29.69
CA SER A 175 -9.46 -5.11 -30.57
C SER A 175 -10.97 -5.17 -30.25
N ALA A 176 -11.80 -5.02 -31.28
CA ALA A 176 -13.24 -5.24 -31.17
C ALA A 176 -13.61 -6.73 -31.07
N SER A 177 -12.78 -7.63 -31.59
CA SER A 177 -13.03 -9.07 -31.64
C SER A 177 -12.56 -9.80 -30.36
N ARG A 178 -11.68 -9.22 -29.58
CA ARG A 178 -11.09 -9.82 -28.38
C ARG A 178 -11.55 -9.09 -27.14
N GLU A 179 -12.14 -9.80 -26.21
CA GLU A 179 -12.54 -9.26 -24.92
C GLU A 179 -11.37 -9.29 -23.93
N VAL A 180 -11.14 -8.17 -23.26
CA VAL A 180 -10.19 -8.10 -22.15
C VAL A 180 -10.99 -8.18 -20.84
N ARG A 181 -10.54 -9.03 -19.94
CA ARG A 181 -11.08 -9.15 -18.57
C ARG A 181 -10.04 -8.71 -17.57
N VAL A 182 -10.43 -7.80 -16.71
CA VAL A 182 -9.61 -7.33 -15.60
C VAL A 182 -10.32 -7.66 -14.31
N VAL A 183 -9.58 -8.28 -13.38
CA VAL A 183 -10.09 -8.61 -12.04
C VAL A 183 -9.34 -7.77 -11.02
N ALA A 184 -10.07 -7.18 -10.08
CA ALA A 184 -9.50 -6.46 -8.96
C ALA A 184 -10.38 -6.67 -7.72
N GLY A 185 -9.82 -7.31 -6.69
CA GLY A 185 -10.59 -7.75 -5.52
C GLY A 185 -11.73 -8.70 -5.90
N ASP A 186 -12.96 -8.36 -5.55
CA ASP A 186 -14.17 -9.13 -5.83
C ASP A 186 -14.98 -8.62 -7.05
N GLY A 187 -14.37 -7.74 -7.85
CA GLY A 187 -14.97 -7.21 -9.07
C GLY A 187 -14.25 -7.63 -10.34
N GLU A 188 -15.02 -7.73 -11.42
CA GLU A 188 -14.54 -8.02 -12.78
C GLU A 188 -14.98 -6.91 -13.74
N MET A 189 -14.03 -6.44 -14.53
CA MET A 189 -14.24 -5.51 -15.64
C MET A 189 -14.09 -6.27 -16.95
N SER A 190 -15.04 -6.09 -17.87
CA SER A 190 -14.94 -6.61 -19.24
C SER A 190 -15.13 -5.50 -20.25
N ALA A 191 -14.27 -5.49 -21.27
CA ALA A 191 -14.30 -4.49 -22.30
C ALA A 191 -13.77 -5.02 -23.63
N ARG A 192 -14.25 -4.40 -24.73
CA ARG A 192 -13.71 -4.55 -26.09
C ARG A 192 -13.52 -3.16 -26.66
N GLN A 193 -12.43 -2.93 -27.35
CA GLN A 193 -12.13 -1.63 -27.96
C GLN A 193 -12.43 -0.46 -27.01
N ALA A 194 -11.79 -0.47 -25.86
CA ALA A 194 -12.01 0.53 -24.81
C ALA A 194 -10.70 0.84 -24.09
N GLN A 195 -10.64 2.01 -23.47
CA GLN A 195 -9.58 2.39 -22.55
C GLN A 195 -10.18 2.72 -21.18
N PHE A 196 -9.60 2.20 -20.13
CA PHE A 196 -10.09 2.42 -18.78
C PHE A 196 -8.96 2.36 -17.73
N ASN A 197 -9.15 3.08 -16.65
CA ASN A 197 -8.27 3.07 -15.49
C ASN A 197 -8.91 2.22 -14.40
N VAL A 198 -8.11 1.40 -13.74
CA VAL A 198 -8.50 0.63 -12.55
C VAL A 198 -7.52 0.93 -11.44
N ARG A 199 -8.04 1.43 -10.33
CA ARG A 199 -7.29 1.65 -9.08
C ARG A 199 -7.84 0.73 -8.02
N HIS A 200 -7.02 -0.22 -7.58
CA HIS A 200 -7.36 -1.19 -6.56
C HIS A 200 -6.55 -0.93 -5.29
N GLU A 201 -7.25 -0.63 -4.22
CA GLU A 201 -6.73 -0.45 -2.87
C GLU A 201 -7.41 -1.48 -1.93
N PRO A 202 -6.87 -1.82 -0.75
CA PRO A 202 -7.40 -2.88 0.11
C PRO A 202 -8.86 -2.71 0.51
N ARG A 203 -9.37 -1.49 0.50
CA ARG A 203 -10.73 -1.19 0.96
C ARG A 203 -11.69 -0.80 -0.15
N SER A 204 -11.18 -0.51 -1.34
CA SER A 204 -11.99 -0.03 -2.45
C SER A 204 -11.31 -0.26 -3.78
N THR A 205 -12.11 -0.44 -4.80
CA THR A 205 -11.66 -0.40 -6.19
C THR A 205 -12.45 0.69 -6.91
N CYS A 206 -11.72 1.45 -7.72
CA CYS A 206 -12.29 2.51 -8.55
C CYS A 206 -11.99 2.20 -10.01
N VAL A 207 -13.02 2.24 -10.85
CA VAL A 207 -12.93 1.98 -12.29
C VAL A 207 -13.43 3.19 -13.04
N THR A 208 -12.60 3.74 -13.93
CA THR A 208 -12.95 4.89 -14.77
C THR A 208 -12.85 4.51 -16.23
N CYS A 209 -13.94 4.66 -16.98
CA CYS A 209 -13.92 4.52 -18.43
C CYS A 209 -13.36 5.81 -19.06
N LEU A 210 -12.28 5.66 -19.84
CA LEU A 210 -11.60 6.77 -20.51
C LEU A 210 -12.06 6.92 -21.96
N ASP A 211 -12.30 5.78 -22.63
CA ASP A 211 -12.82 5.70 -23.99
C ASP A 211 -13.55 4.38 -24.20
N GLY A 212 -14.61 4.40 -25.04
CA GLY A 212 -15.44 3.24 -25.31
C GLY A 212 -16.45 2.92 -24.19
N GLU A 213 -16.64 1.65 -23.92
CA GLU A 213 -17.57 1.13 -22.89
C GLU A 213 -16.89 0.02 -22.08
N VAL A 214 -17.07 0.08 -20.77
CA VAL A 214 -16.58 -0.93 -19.81
C VAL A 214 -17.73 -1.43 -18.95
N ARG A 215 -17.89 -2.74 -18.88
CA ARG A 215 -18.83 -3.39 -17.97
C ARG A 215 -18.12 -3.78 -16.69
N VAL A 216 -18.61 -3.30 -15.57
CA VAL A 216 -18.12 -3.63 -14.23
C VAL A 216 -19.14 -4.53 -13.56
N THR A 217 -18.72 -5.73 -13.18
CA THR A 217 -19.54 -6.73 -12.49
C THR A 217 -18.96 -6.98 -11.10
N ARG A 218 -19.82 -6.94 -10.10
CA ARG A 218 -19.46 -7.33 -8.73
C ARG A 218 -20.60 -8.12 -8.12
N HIS A 219 -20.38 -9.41 -7.85
CA HIS A 219 -21.41 -10.36 -7.45
C HIS A 219 -22.62 -10.32 -8.44
N SER A 220 -23.81 -9.95 -7.96
CA SER A 220 -25.01 -9.79 -8.79
C SER A 220 -25.21 -8.39 -9.36
N SER A 221 -24.38 -7.42 -8.98
CA SER A 221 -24.51 -6.03 -9.43
C SER A 221 -23.65 -5.80 -10.67
N VAL A 222 -24.22 -5.05 -11.62
CA VAL A 222 -23.55 -4.72 -12.88
C VAL A 222 -23.72 -3.23 -13.15
N ALA A 223 -22.66 -2.57 -13.58
CA ALA A 223 -22.66 -1.21 -14.09
C ALA A 223 -21.98 -1.17 -15.46
N ALA A 224 -22.60 -0.50 -16.43
CA ALA A 224 -21.97 -0.13 -17.70
C ALA A 224 -21.45 1.30 -17.58
N LEU A 225 -20.19 1.52 -17.91
CA LEU A 225 -19.53 2.81 -17.88
C LEU A 225 -19.20 3.25 -19.30
N HIS A 226 -19.58 4.46 -19.62
CA HIS A 226 -19.17 5.16 -20.83
C HIS A 226 -18.02 6.12 -20.54
N ALA A 227 -17.37 6.63 -21.59
CA ALA A 227 -16.27 7.58 -21.47
C ALA A 227 -16.60 8.74 -20.52
N GLY A 228 -15.70 9.05 -19.58
CA GLY A 228 -15.88 10.06 -18.53
C GLY A 228 -16.71 9.60 -17.33
N GLN A 229 -17.08 8.33 -17.25
CA GLN A 229 -17.80 7.79 -16.10
C GLN A 229 -16.89 6.93 -15.23
N GLN A 230 -17.13 6.97 -13.94
CA GLN A 230 -16.42 6.26 -12.91
C GLN A 230 -17.39 5.55 -11.97
N VAL A 231 -17.02 4.37 -11.52
CA VAL A 231 -17.71 3.64 -10.47
C VAL A 231 -16.71 3.16 -9.43
N SER A 232 -17.13 3.12 -8.18
CA SER A 232 -16.34 2.50 -7.11
C SER A 232 -17.12 1.37 -6.45
N TYR A 233 -16.39 0.37 -5.94
CA TYR A 233 -16.95 -0.67 -5.11
C TYR A 233 -16.05 -0.96 -3.90
N ALA A 234 -16.70 -1.29 -2.81
CA ALA A 234 -16.11 -1.54 -1.50
C ALA A 234 -17.01 -2.53 -0.73
N ALA A 235 -16.76 -2.75 0.54
CA ALA A 235 -17.57 -3.66 1.39
C ALA A 235 -19.08 -3.39 1.30
N LEU A 236 -19.50 -2.16 1.12
CA LEU A 236 -20.93 -1.76 1.01
C LEU A 236 -21.58 -2.05 -0.35
N GLY A 237 -20.85 -2.49 -1.35
CA GLY A 237 -21.39 -2.81 -2.66
C GLY A 237 -20.78 -2.01 -3.80
N LEU A 238 -21.43 -2.09 -4.96
CA LEU A 238 -21.12 -1.31 -6.16
C LEU A 238 -21.90 0.01 -6.08
N ALA A 239 -21.18 1.14 -6.16
CA ALA A 239 -21.79 2.47 -6.14
C ALA A 239 -22.50 2.77 -7.48
N ALA A 240 -23.27 3.86 -7.54
CA ALA A 240 -23.78 4.38 -8.80
C ALA A 240 -22.63 5.03 -9.61
N PRO A 241 -22.65 4.93 -10.96
CA PRO A 241 -21.71 5.66 -11.81
C PRO A 241 -21.82 7.16 -11.61
N MET A 242 -20.67 7.84 -11.64
CA MET A 242 -20.56 9.30 -11.56
C MET A 242 -19.66 9.83 -12.68
N SER A 243 -19.88 11.09 -13.08
CA SER A 243 -19.02 11.74 -14.07
C SER A 243 -17.75 12.26 -13.44
N VAL A 244 -16.63 12.07 -14.13
CA VAL A 244 -15.30 12.56 -13.74
C VAL A 244 -14.55 13.09 -14.97
N ASP A 245 -13.51 13.91 -14.74
CA ASP A 245 -12.61 14.30 -15.83
C ASP A 245 -11.57 13.20 -16.06
N PRO A 246 -11.57 12.52 -17.22
CA PRO A 246 -10.56 11.51 -17.53
C PRO A 246 -9.12 12.05 -17.50
N ALA A 247 -8.92 13.33 -17.84
CA ALA A 247 -7.60 13.95 -17.86
C ALA A 247 -6.99 14.06 -16.46
N GLU A 248 -7.82 14.30 -15.44
CA GLU A 248 -7.34 14.28 -14.04
C GLU A 248 -6.97 12.87 -13.59
N VAL A 249 -7.83 11.89 -13.90
CA VAL A 249 -7.62 10.50 -13.53
C VAL A 249 -6.36 9.92 -14.13
N THR A 250 -6.00 10.34 -15.35
CA THR A 250 -4.85 9.81 -16.10
C THR A 250 -3.63 10.72 -16.13
N ALA A 251 -3.67 11.87 -15.47
CA ALA A 251 -2.54 12.82 -15.44
C ALA A 251 -1.22 12.18 -15.02
N TRP A 252 -1.30 11.15 -14.17
CA TRP A 252 -0.15 10.40 -13.73
C TRP A 252 0.59 9.69 -14.88
N CYS A 253 -0.10 9.30 -15.97
CA CYS A 253 0.52 8.72 -17.16
C CYS A 253 1.55 9.65 -17.82
N ASP A 254 1.34 10.97 -17.64
CA ASP A 254 2.19 12.05 -18.11
C ASP A 254 3.10 12.62 -17.02
N GLY A 255 3.23 11.89 -15.90
CA GLY A 255 4.09 12.29 -14.77
C GLY A 255 3.54 13.47 -13.95
N MET A 256 2.22 13.69 -13.97
CA MET A 256 1.57 14.80 -13.28
C MET A 256 0.53 14.30 -12.28
N LEU A 257 0.30 15.07 -11.22
CA LEU A 257 -0.86 14.96 -10.34
C LEU A 257 -1.66 16.26 -10.48
N ILE A 258 -2.96 16.14 -10.64
CA ILE A 258 -3.87 17.29 -10.75
C ILE A 258 -4.85 17.24 -9.59
N PHE A 259 -5.01 18.36 -8.92
CA PHE A 259 -5.94 18.51 -7.80
C PHE A 259 -6.81 19.73 -8.02
N HIS A 260 -8.13 19.55 -7.86
CA HIS A 260 -9.13 20.61 -7.85
C HIS A 260 -9.89 20.55 -6.54
N ASP A 261 -9.80 21.62 -5.76
CA ASP A 261 -10.46 21.77 -4.45
C ASP A 261 -10.28 20.54 -3.55
N ALA A 262 -9.11 19.89 -3.65
CA ALA A 262 -8.81 18.69 -2.91
C ALA A 262 -8.33 19.02 -1.50
N PRO A 263 -8.92 18.42 -0.43
CA PRO A 263 -8.39 18.56 0.92
C PRO A 263 -6.91 18.13 0.97
N LEU A 264 -6.07 18.89 1.68
CA LEU A 264 -4.64 18.60 1.80
C LEU A 264 -4.36 17.17 2.30
N GLY A 265 -5.21 16.63 3.17
CA GLY A 265 -5.11 15.23 3.62
C GLY A 265 -5.18 14.23 2.45
N ASN A 266 -6.09 14.46 1.49
CA ASN A 266 -6.22 13.63 0.29
C ASN A 266 -5.00 13.80 -0.63
N VAL A 267 -4.54 15.04 -0.80
CA VAL A 267 -3.34 15.34 -1.59
C VAL A 267 -2.11 14.65 -1.00
N VAL A 268 -1.94 14.70 0.33
CA VAL A 268 -0.84 14.02 1.03
C VAL A 268 -0.95 12.50 0.89
N THR A 269 -2.16 11.96 0.94
CA THR A 269 -2.40 10.52 0.71
C THR A 269 -1.94 10.11 -0.68
N GLU A 270 -2.30 10.89 -1.71
CA GLU A 270 -1.87 10.63 -3.08
C GLU A 270 -0.35 10.76 -3.26
N ILE A 271 0.25 11.82 -2.72
CA ILE A 271 1.71 12.05 -2.74
C ILE A 271 2.47 10.88 -2.11
N ASN A 272 1.94 10.33 -1.02
CA ASN A 272 2.56 9.21 -0.32
C ASN A 272 2.65 7.92 -1.15
N ARG A 273 1.92 7.81 -2.25
CA ARG A 273 2.03 6.68 -3.19
C ARG A 273 3.32 6.73 -4.00
N TYR A 274 3.84 7.93 -4.25
CA TYR A 274 4.97 8.16 -5.17
C TYR A 274 6.32 8.31 -4.48
N ARG A 275 6.38 8.22 -3.16
CA ARG A 275 7.62 8.40 -2.41
C ARG A 275 7.94 7.24 -1.46
N SER A 276 9.23 7.02 -1.25
CA SER A 276 9.73 6.13 -0.22
C SER A 276 9.79 6.88 1.11
N GLY A 277 8.82 6.72 1.97
CA GLY A 277 8.67 7.46 3.22
C GLY A 277 7.26 8.01 3.30
N LYS A 278 6.91 8.72 4.36
CA LYS A 278 5.53 9.11 4.61
C LYS A 278 5.41 10.55 5.06
N VAL A 279 4.54 11.31 4.44
CA VAL A 279 4.08 12.62 4.93
C VAL A 279 2.84 12.40 5.78
N MET A 280 2.76 13.04 6.92
CA MET A 280 1.62 13.00 7.82
C MET A 280 1.23 14.42 8.19
N VAL A 281 -0.03 14.76 8.06
CA VAL A 281 -0.59 16.03 8.54
C VAL A 281 -1.04 15.81 9.98
N THR A 282 -0.52 16.62 10.91
CA THR A 282 -0.84 16.49 12.34
C THR A 282 -1.82 17.56 12.82
N ASN A 283 -2.17 18.52 11.96
CA ASN A 283 -3.10 19.59 12.24
C ASN A 283 -4.38 19.41 11.41
N ALA A 284 -5.51 19.20 12.08
CA ALA A 284 -6.81 18.95 11.44
C ALA A 284 -7.33 20.15 10.61
N GLU A 285 -6.95 21.38 10.93
CA GLU A 285 -7.31 22.55 10.12
C GLU A 285 -6.50 22.57 8.82
N LEU A 286 -5.21 22.26 8.91
CA LEU A 286 -4.32 22.15 7.75
C LEU A 286 -4.79 21.02 6.83
N GLU A 287 -5.19 19.89 7.38
CA GLU A 287 -5.68 18.71 6.63
C GLU A 287 -6.89 19.03 5.73
N ARG A 288 -7.75 19.97 6.16
CA ARG A 288 -8.95 20.40 5.42
C ARG A 288 -8.70 21.52 4.41
N ARG A 289 -7.51 22.13 4.40
CA ARG A 289 -7.18 23.19 3.43
C ARG A 289 -7.27 22.66 2.01
N LEU A 290 -7.93 23.42 1.15
CA LEU A 290 -8.13 23.03 -0.24
C LEU A 290 -6.87 23.37 -1.06
N VAL A 291 -6.48 22.43 -1.87
CA VAL A 291 -5.34 22.50 -2.78
C VAL A 291 -5.82 22.48 -4.20
N ASN A 292 -5.38 23.45 -4.98
CA ASN A 292 -5.57 23.55 -6.41
C ASN A 292 -4.22 23.62 -7.09
N GLY A 293 -3.98 22.75 -8.07
CA GLY A 293 -2.72 22.80 -8.82
C GLY A 293 -2.38 21.54 -9.57
N ARG A 294 -1.29 21.67 -10.36
CA ARG A 294 -0.68 20.57 -11.11
C ARG A 294 0.74 20.38 -10.59
N PHE A 295 1.06 19.14 -10.24
CA PHE A 295 2.32 18.80 -9.59
C PHE A 295 3.02 17.71 -10.35
N ARG A 296 4.34 17.81 -10.46
CA ARG A 296 5.14 16.75 -11.08
C ARG A 296 5.43 15.63 -10.08
N ILE A 297 5.22 14.40 -10.50
CA ILE A 297 5.46 13.20 -9.70
C ILE A 297 6.95 13.06 -9.31
N ASP A 298 7.86 13.50 -10.18
CA ASP A 298 9.30 13.42 -9.94
C ASP A 298 9.82 14.48 -8.94
N ASN A 299 8.99 15.44 -8.52
CA ASN A 299 9.33 16.49 -7.57
C ASN A 299 8.39 16.55 -6.36
N VAL A 300 8.09 15.40 -5.77
CA VAL A 300 7.17 15.31 -4.63
C VAL A 300 7.67 16.10 -3.41
N ASP A 301 8.97 16.13 -3.16
CA ASP A 301 9.53 16.90 -2.03
C ASP A 301 9.43 18.42 -2.24
N GLY A 302 9.45 18.87 -3.49
CA GLY A 302 9.18 20.28 -3.84
C GLY A 302 7.73 20.70 -3.52
N ILE A 303 6.78 19.77 -3.62
CA ILE A 303 5.37 20.00 -3.25
C ILE A 303 5.26 20.30 -1.74
N LEU A 304 6.02 19.59 -0.91
CA LEU A 304 6.03 19.82 0.54
C LEU A 304 6.57 21.22 0.89
N THR A 305 7.62 21.66 0.20
CA THR A 305 8.16 23.01 0.35
C THR A 305 7.12 24.08 -0.01
N MET A 306 6.36 23.84 -1.08
CA MET A 306 5.28 24.74 -1.49
C MET A 306 4.15 24.80 -0.44
N PHE A 307 3.76 23.67 0.17
CA PHE A 307 2.77 23.68 1.25
C PHE A 307 3.23 24.46 2.48
N GLN A 308 4.53 24.42 2.80
CA GLN A 308 5.10 25.28 3.85
C GLN A 308 4.93 26.76 3.51
N GLN A 309 5.19 27.16 2.28
CA GLN A 309 5.12 28.55 1.84
C GLN A 309 3.69 29.07 1.74
N ILE A 310 2.76 28.29 1.18
CA ILE A 310 1.39 28.71 0.92
C ILE A 310 0.53 28.66 2.19
N PHE A 311 0.66 27.58 2.97
CA PHE A 311 -0.20 27.35 4.14
C PHE A 311 0.47 27.73 5.47
N GLY A 312 1.74 28.17 5.44
CA GLY A 312 2.52 28.42 6.66
C GLY A 312 2.81 27.14 7.45
N ALA A 313 2.68 25.96 6.81
CA ALA A 313 2.88 24.69 7.45
C ALA A 313 4.34 24.52 7.90
N LYS A 314 4.54 23.95 9.09
CA LYS A 314 5.87 23.60 9.58
C LYS A 314 6.14 22.14 9.25
N ALA A 315 7.21 21.87 8.48
CA ALA A 315 7.65 20.53 8.21
C ALA A 315 8.77 20.11 9.17
N ARG A 316 8.54 18.97 9.84
CA ARG A 316 9.55 18.32 10.68
C ARG A 316 9.95 17.00 10.04
N HIS A 317 11.20 16.94 9.60
CA HIS A 317 11.77 15.73 9.03
C HIS A 317 12.21 14.78 10.15
N LEU A 318 11.81 13.52 10.04
CA LEU A 318 12.17 12.43 10.94
C LEU A 318 12.99 11.39 10.18
N PRO A 319 13.79 10.57 10.87
CA PRO A 319 14.47 9.44 10.24
C PRO A 319 13.48 8.51 9.51
N GLY A 320 13.94 7.86 8.43
CA GLY A 320 13.10 6.97 7.62
C GLY A 320 12.27 7.68 6.54
N GLY A 321 12.60 8.94 6.20
CA GLY A 321 11.90 9.70 5.15
C GLY A 321 10.52 10.21 5.54
N ILE A 322 10.24 10.26 6.86
CA ILE A 322 8.97 10.74 7.37
C ILE A 322 9.00 12.25 7.53
N VAL A 323 7.91 12.90 7.13
CA VAL A 323 7.71 14.33 7.27
C VAL A 323 6.40 14.58 8.00
N LEU A 324 6.46 15.29 9.12
CA LEU A 324 5.27 15.77 9.83
C LEU A 324 4.99 17.21 9.39
N LEU A 325 3.76 17.46 8.93
CA LEU A 325 3.24 18.79 8.61
C LEU A 325 2.29 19.23 9.72
N SER A 326 2.59 20.37 10.32
CA SER A 326 1.77 20.95 11.41
C SER A 326 1.45 22.41 11.16
#